data_b3cbeb415954fc15497c7fdadfbda3fd
#
_entry.id   b3cbeb415954fc15497c7fdadfbda3fd
#
_cell.length_a   1.000
_cell.length_b   1.000
_cell.length_c   1.000
_cell.angle_alpha   90.00
_cell.angle_beta   90.00
_cell.angle_gamma   90.00
#
_symmetry.space_group_name_H-M   'P 1'
#
loop_
_entity.id
_entity.type
_entity.pdbx_description
1 polymer ?
#
loop_
_entity_poly.entity_id
_entity_poly.type
_entity_poly.pdbx_seq_one_letter_code
_entity_poly.pdbx_strand_id
1 'polypeptide(L)'
;MKNKILFGIMVLVVGVFMAGCSDDDYAISTQPLLADNSVVTGSADVTATSAILHGTVSGLGGQASSAYTTGFNYGEGADALTEKVVATGGEDFSATVAGSVNQTIYYQAYVTLQGKVTYIGEVKSLVLTNARATTGDATHVEANRITLAGSLADFPANAESGIMVSGVAGTENVRAGVRVATVPKDSYTVDVEGLMPGTTYYYVACLLYTSDAADE
;
A
#
# COMPACT_ATOMS: atom_id res chain seq x y z
N MET A 1 -34.75 -0.42 -33.10
CA MET A 1 -33.63 -0.55 -34.04
C MET A 1 -32.33 -0.48 -33.22
N LYS A 2 -31.60 -1.58 -33.14
CA LYS A 2 -30.42 -1.73 -32.32
C LYS A 2 -29.18 -1.52 -33.20
N ASN A 3 -28.41 -0.47 -32.99
CA ASN A 3 -27.10 -0.32 -33.63
C ASN A 3 -26.01 -0.77 -32.66
N LYS A 4 -25.45 -1.93 -32.95
CA LYS A 4 -24.21 -2.40 -32.37
C LYS A 4 -23.06 -1.80 -33.19
N ILE A 5 -22.25 -0.94 -32.56
CA ILE A 5 -21.01 -0.47 -33.15
C ILE A 5 -19.93 -1.49 -32.76
N LEU A 6 -19.50 -2.21 -33.80
CA LEU A 6 -18.40 -3.17 -33.73
C LEU A 6 -17.09 -2.39 -33.99
N PHE A 7 -16.24 -2.25 -32.96
CA PHE A 7 -14.90 -1.71 -33.16
C PHE A 7 -14.02 -2.82 -33.77
N GLY A 8 -13.80 -2.72 -35.06
CA GLY A 8 -12.83 -3.55 -35.77
C GLY A 8 -11.44 -2.98 -35.61
N ILE A 9 -10.52 -3.81 -35.09
CA ILE A 9 -9.08 -3.53 -35.11
C ILE A 9 -8.60 -3.68 -36.55
N MET A 10 -8.30 -2.56 -37.18
CA MET A 10 -7.70 -2.53 -38.51
C MET A 10 -6.18 -2.52 -38.37
N VAL A 11 -5.57 -3.70 -38.49
CA VAL A 11 -4.13 -3.81 -38.68
C VAL A 11 -3.80 -3.38 -40.10
N LEU A 12 -3.32 -2.17 -40.25
CA LEU A 12 -2.82 -1.67 -41.54
C LEU A 12 -1.34 -2.03 -41.68
N VAL A 13 -1.04 -3.11 -42.38
CA VAL A 13 0.30 -3.41 -42.86
C VAL A 13 0.55 -2.56 -44.12
N VAL A 14 1.18 -1.42 -43.97
CA VAL A 14 1.69 -0.65 -45.09
C VAL A 14 3.15 -1.03 -45.30
N GLY A 15 3.35 -1.90 -46.27
CA GLY A 15 4.68 -2.13 -46.84
C GLY A 15 5.06 -0.94 -47.73
N VAL A 16 5.98 -0.10 -47.28
CA VAL A 16 6.65 0.85 -48.14
C VAL A 16 8.09 0.44 -48.35
N PHE A 17 8.37 -0.05 -49.54
CA PHE A 17 9.73 -0.15 -50.05
C PHE A 17 10.21 1.28 -50.35
N MET A 18 11.13 1.79 -49.55
CA MET A 18 11.98 2.90 -49.93
C MET A 18 13.43 2.49 -49.78
N ALA A 19 14.07 2.31 -50.91
CA ALA A 19 15.52 2.29 -51.00
C ALA A 19 16.02 3.70 -50.83
N GLY A 20 16.95 3.94 -49.92
CA GLY A 20 17.70 5.21 -49.84
C GLY A 20 18.16 5.58 -48.43
N CYS A 21 19.42 5.21 -48.12
CA CYS A 21 20.39 5.92 -47.25
C CYS A 21 19.88 6.69 -46.03
N SER A 22 20.10 6.16 -44.90
CA SER A 22 21.03 6.57 -43.85
C SER A 22 20.80 5.68 -42.63
N ASP A 23 21.89 5.19 -42.07
CA ASP A 23 21.94 4.40 -40.84
C ASP A 23 21.50 5.24 -39.66
N ASP A 24 20.21 5.33 -39.45
CA ASP A 24 19.65 5.54 -38.13
C ASP A 24 19.06 4.20 -37.71
N ASP A 25 19.87 3.42 -37.03
CA ASP A 25 19.43 2.24 -36.28
C ASP A 25 18.32 2.68 -35.32
N TYR A 26 17.09 2.69 -35.80
CA TYR A 26 15.93 2.55 -34.95
C TYR A 26 15.96 1.13 -34.38
N ALA A 27 16.86 0.93 -33.42
CA ALA A 27 16.74 -0.20 -32.52
C ALA A 27 15.39 -0.06 -31.84
N ILE A 28 14.40 -0.80 -32.33
CA ILE A 28 13.18 -1.05 -31.56
C ILE A 28 13.69 -1.68 -30.28
N SER A 29 13.80 -0.87 -29.23
CA SER A 29 14.14 -1.36 -27.91
C SER A 29 13.06 -2.37 -27.53
N THR A 30 13.36 -3.64 -27.68
CA THR A 30 12.54 -4.75 -27.18
C THR A 30 12.68 -4.85 -25.68
N GLN A 31 12.53 -3.72 -24.96
CA GLN A 31 12.42 -3.82 -23.53
C GLN A 31 11.08 -4.45 -23.18
N PRO A 32 11.09 -5.50 -22.37
CA PRO A 32 9.86 -6.06 -21.90
C PRO A 32 9.10 -4.96 -21.12
N LEU A 33 7.93 -4.63 -21.60
CA LEU A 33 6.99 -3.83 -20.83
C LEU A 33 6.64 -4.63 -19.57
N LEU A 34 6.64 -3.98 -18.43
CA LEU A 34 6.14 -4.59 -17.22
C LEU A 34 4.64 -4.87 -17.37
N ALA A 35 4.18 -5.95 -16.77
CA ALA A 35 2.75 -6.23 -16.71
C ALA A 35 2.01 -5.17 -15.88
N ASP A 36 0.72 -4.98 -16.13
CA ASP A 36 -0.12 -4.20 -15.25
C ASP A 36 -0.03 -4.77 -13.82
N ASN A 37 -0.02 -3.90 -12.82
CA ASN A 37 0.17 -4.25 -11.40
C ASN A 37 1.55 -4.83 -11.02
N SER A 38 2.58 -4.67 -11.85
CA SER A 38 3.95 -5.06 -11.49
C SER A 38 4.54 -4.22 -10.35
N VAL A 39 4.05 -3.00 -10.14
CA VAL A 39 4.49 -2.11 -9.07
C VAL A 39 3.47 -2.13 -7.94
N VAL A 40 3.94 -2.46 -6.75
CA VAL A 40 3.10 -2.50 -5.55
C VAL A 40 3.60 -1.47 -4.55
N THR A 41 2.71 -0.57 -4.13
CA THR A 41 2.95 0.30 -2.98
C THR A 41 2.80 -0.53 -1.71
N GLY A 42 3.89 -0.71 -0.98
CA GLY A 42 3.94 -1.49 0.25
C GLY A 42 3.42 -0.74 1.47
N SER A 43 3.72 -1.29 2.66
CA SER A 43 3.52 -0.62 3.95
C SER A 43 4.56 0.45 4.19
N ALA A 44 4.46 1.15 5.31
CA ALA A 44 5.46 2.10 5.77
C ALA A 44 5.78 1.87 7.26
N ASP A 45 7.05 2.07 7.63
CA ASP A 45 7.49 2.14 9.01
C ASP A 45 7.48 3.60 9.46
N VAL A 46 6.63 3.93 10.43
CA VAL A 46 6.30 5.31 10.77
C VAL A 46 6.91 5.69 12.11
N THR A 47 7.43 6.91 12.18
CA THR A 47 7.83 7.62 13.40
C THR A 47 7.07 8.93 13.52
N ALA A 48 7.32 9.71 14.58
CA ALA A 48 6.69 11.03 14.76
C ALA A 48 7.01 12.04 13.64
N THR A 49 8.17 11.92 13.00
CA THR A 49 8.69 12.93 12.07
C THR A 49 9.21 12.37 10.77
N SER A 50 9.10 11.06 10.56
CA SER A 50 9.56 10.41 9.32
C SER A 50 8.85 9.09 9.08
N ALA A 51 8.85 8.63 7.84
CA ALA A 51 8.41 7.29 7.48
C ALA A 51 9.39 6.67 6.48
N ILE A 52 9.62 5.35 6.61
CA ILE A 52 10.29 4.54 5.60
C ILE A 52 9.19 3.88 4.77
N LEU A 53 9.07 4.28 3.52
CA LEU A 53 8.11 3.74 2.56
C LEU A 53 8.71 2.49 1.91
N HIS A 54 7.93 1.44 1.76
CA HIS A 54 8.33 0.20 1.10
C HIS A 54 7.53 -0.01 -0.18
N GLY A 55 8.17 -0.55 -1.20
CA GLY A 55 7.55 -0.89 -2.47
C GLY A 55 8.22 -2.08 -3.11
N THR A 56 7.49 -2.75 -3.98
CA THR A 56 8.02 -3.87 -4.76
C THR A 56 7.71 -3.69 -6.23
N VAL A 57 8.57 -4.21 -7.08
CA VAL A 57 8.34 -4.31 -8.52
C VAL A 57 8.71 -5.70 -8.98
N SER A 58 7.88 -6.31 -9.81
CA SER A 58 8.13 -7.61 -10.41
C SER A 58 8.37 -7.50 -11.91
N GLY A 59 9.12 -8.44 -12.45
CA GLY A 59 9.32 -8.54 -13.90
C GLY A 59 10.49 -7.73 -14.45
N LEU A 60 11.38 -7.22 -13.59
CA LEU A 60 12.62 -6.57 -14.05
C LEU A 60 13.61 -7.55 -14.72
N GLY A 61 13.42 -8.86 -14.50
CA GLY A 61 14.13 -9.91 -15.26
C GLY A 61 15.65 -9.89 -15.14
N GLY A 62 16.18 -9.43 -13.99
CA GLY A 62 17.63 -9.31 -13.78
C GLY A 62 18.27 -8.15 -14.55
N GLN A 63 17.49 -7.14 -14.93
CA GLN A 63 18.00 -5.92 -15.54
C GLN A 63 19.01 -5.22 -14.62
N ALA A 64 20.01 -4.58 -15.23
CA ALA A 64 20.98 -3.80 -14.48
C ALA A 64 20.27 -2.63 -13.75
N SER A 65 20.68 -2.31 -12.54
CA SER A 65 20.12 -1.21 -11.74
C SER A 65 20.17 0.16 -12.44
N SER A 66 21.04 0.32 -13.44
CA SER A 66 21.10 1.53 -14.27
C SER A 66 19.97 1.63 -15.32
N ALA A 67 19.23 0.55 -15.57
CA ALA A 67 18.16 0.50 -16.57
C ALA A 67 16.81 0.99 -16.05
N TYR A 68 16.68 1.16 -14.73
CA TYR A 68 15.44 1.61 -14.11
C TYR A 68 15.69 2.49 -12.89
N THR A 69 14.67 3.23 -12.49
CA THR A 69 14.67 4.01 -11.25
C THR A 69 13.37 3.72 -10.50
N THR A 70 13.50 3.33 -9.24
CA THR A 70 12.37 3.14 -8.32
C THR A 70 12.25 4.29 -7.34
N GLY A 71 11.07 4.50 -6.80
CA GLY A 71 10.84 5.52 -5.80
C GLY A 71 9.38 5.70 -5.43
N PHE A 72 9.09 6.83 -4.81
CA PHE A 72 7.73 7.18 -4.39
C PHE A 72 7.40 8.61 -4.80
N ASN A 73 6.20 8.79 -5.34
CA ASN A 73 5.53 10.08 -5.35
C ASN A 73 4.80 10.22 -4.02
N TYR A 74 4.83 11.39 -3.40
CA TYR A 74 4.13 11.62 -2.13
C TYR A 74 3.65 13.06 -2.01
N GLY A 75 2.74 13.33 -1.07
CA GLY A 75 2.15 14.63 -0.85
C GLY A 75 1.10 14.63 0.24
N GLU A 76 0.40 15.75 0.40
CA GLU A 76 -0.60 15.95 1.46
C GLU A 76 -2.02 15.54 1.03
N GLY A 77 -2.23 15.18 -0.23
CA GLY A 77 -3.51 14.73 -0.77
C GLY A 77 -3.36 13.56 -1.73
N ALA A 78 -4.35 12.69 -1.81
CA ALA A 78 -4.35 11.52 -2.69
C ALA A 78 -4.17 11.91 -4.18
N ASP A 79 -4.77 13.03 -4.59
CA ASP A 79 -4.68 13.57 -5.95
C ASP A 79 -3.56 14.62 -6.10
N ALA A 80 -2.78 14.87 -5.05
CA ALA A 80 -1.75 15.92 -4.98
C ALA A 80 -0.41 15.37 -4.51
N LEU A 81 0.11 14.34 -5.20
CA LEU A 81 1.43 13.76 -4.96
C LEU A 81 2.49 14.62 -5.67
N THR A 82 2.80 15.78 -5.11
CA THR A 82 3.64 16.81 -5.73
C THR A 82 5.14 16.59 -5.54
N GLU A 83 5.51 15.80 -4.51
CA GLU A 83 6.88 15.52 -4.15
C GLU A 83 7.30 14.14 -4.69
N LYS A 84 8.61 13.96 -4.85
CA LYS A 84 9.20 12.73 -5.37
C LYS A 84 10.47 12.37 -4.63
N VAL A 85 10.60 11.12 -4.22
CA VAL A 85 11.83 10.56 -3.65
C VAL A 85 12.29 9.35 -4.43
N VAL A 86 13.59 9.28 -4.72
CA VAL A 86 14.21 8.09 -5.33
C VAL A 86 14.51 7.09 -4.23
N ALA A 87 14.15 5.84 -4.47
CA ALA A 87 14.37 4.75 -3.53
C ALA A 87 15.72 4.06 -3.75
N THR A 88 16.14 3.32 -2.74
CA THR A 88 17.25 2.38 -2.80
C THR A 88 16.72 0.95 -2.78
N GLY A 89 17.42 0.06 -3.47
CA GLY A 89 17.02 -1.35 -3.58
C GLY A 89 16.88 -1.78 -5.04
N GLY A 90 16.40 -2.99 -5.24
CA GLY A 90 16.14 -3.61 -6.53
C GLY A 90 14.66 -3.79 -6.78
N GLU A 91 14.22 -5.06 -6.85
CA GLU A 91 12.81 -5.40 -6.93
C GLU A 91 12.05 -5.07 -5.64
N ASP A 92 12.72 -5.19 -4.48
CA ASP A 92 12.28 -4.61 -3.22
C ASP A 92 13.03 -3.30 -2.99
N PHE A 93 12.32 -2.22 -2.76
CA PHE A 93 12.90 -0.90 -2.62
C PHE A 93 12.24 -0.09 -1.50
N SER A 94 13.01 0.84 -0.93
CA SER A 94 12.53 1.71 0.13
C SER A 94 13.10 3.13 0.02
N ALA A 95 12.37 4.08 0.59
CA ALA A 95 12.82 5.46 0.72
C ALA A 95 12.28 6.09 2.00
N THR A 96 13.05 7.02 2.57
CA THR A 96 12.65 7.76 3.76
C THR A 96 12.07 9.11 3.35
N VAL A 97 10.93 9.45 3.92
CA VAL A 97 10.32 10.78 3.83
C VAL A 97 10.22 11.38 5.23
N ALA A 98 10.40 12.69 5.33
CA ALA A 98 10.29 13.43 6.58
C ALA A 98 9.02 14.30 6.58
N GLY A 99 8.52 14.63 7.77
CA GLY A 99 7.37 15.50 7.93
C GLY A 99 7.17 15.92 9.39
N SER A 100 6.00 16.42 9.70
CA SER A 100 5.63 16.89 11.03
C SER A 100 4.75 15.88 11.76
N VAL A 101 4.77 15.92 13.08
CA VAL A 101 3.90 15.08 13.94
C VAL A 101 2.44 15.29 13.55
N ASN A 102 1.69 14.19 13.44
CA ASN A 102 0.29 14.13 13.00
C ASN A 102 0.03 14.58 11.55
N GLN A 103 1.08 14.75 10.74
CA GLN A 103 0.91 15.00 9.31
C GLN A 103 0.46 13.73 8.61
N THR A 104 -0.58 13.83 7.77
CA THR A 104 -0.96 12.78 6.84
C THR A 104 -0.12 12.90 5.57
N ILE A 105 0.48 11.80 5.15
CA ILE A 105 1.23 11.69 3.89
C ILE A 105 0.55 10.65 3.02
N TYR A 106 0.20 11.03 1.80
CA TYR A 106 -0.20 10.11 0.73
C TYR A 106 1.02 9.74 -0.08
N TYR A 107 1.14 8.47 -0.48
CA TYR A 107 2.30 8.01 -1.24
C TYR A 107 1.95 6.91 -2.22
N GLN A 108 2.73 6.82 -3.28
CA GLN A 108 2.54 5.89 -4.38
C GLN A 108 3.89 5.44 -4.92
N ALA A 109 4.14 4.14 -4.93
CA ALA A 109 5.35 3.58 -5.52
C ALA A 109 5.38 3.80 -7.04
N TYR A 110 6.57 4.01 -7.59
CA TYR A 110 6.79 4.05 -9.03
C TYR A 110 8.05 3.30 -9.44
N VAL A 111 8.08 2.86 -10.70
CA VAL A 111 9.29 2.46 -11.41
C VAL A 111 9.31 3.17 -12.77
N THR A 112 10.44 3.75 -13.14
CA THR A 112 10.67 4.34 -14.46
C THR A 112 11.73 3.54 -15.17
N LEU A 113 11.39 2.96 -16.32
CA LEU A 113 12.31 2.20 -17.16
C LEU A 113 13.02 3.14 -18.14
N GLN A 114 14.36 3.09 -18.15
CA GLN A 114 15.23 3.89 -19.05
C GLN A 114 14.84 5.39 -19.14
N GLY A 115 14.26 5.94 -18.06
CA GLY A 115 13.81 7.32 -18.03
C GLY A 115 12.64 7.67 -18.95
N LYS A 116 11.95 6.66 -19.53
CA LYS A 116 10.90 6.88 -20.54
C LYS A 116 9.51 6.46 -20.11
N VAL A 117 9.37 5.23 -19.60
CA VAL A 117 8.06 4.67 -19.22
C VAL A 117 8.00 4.52 -17.72
N THR A 118 6.95 5.05 -17.11
CA THR A 118 6.71 4.96 -15.66
C THR A 118 5.48 4.12 -15.37
N TYR A 119 5.65 3.15 -14.48
CA TYR A 119 4.59 2.35 -13.88
C TYR A 119 4.41 2.79 -12.45
N ILE A 120 3.18 2.76 -11.96
CA ILE A 120 2.81 3.22 -10.62
C ILE A 120 1.96 2.18 -9.91
N GLY A 121 2.10 2.11 -8.60
CA GLY A 121 1.25 1.32 -7.72
C GLY A 121 0.00 2.07 -7.28
N GLU A 122 -0.71 1.52 -6.33
CA GLU A 122 -1.87 2.19 -5.70
C GLU A 122 -1.40 3.32 -4.78
N VAL A 123 -2.26 4.34 -4.59
CA VAL A 123 -2.03 5.39 -3.60
C VAL A 123 -2.39 4.85 -2.22
N LYS A 124 -1.50 5.05 -1.25
CA LYS A 124 -1.72 4.76 0.17
C LYS A 124 -1.52 6.00 1.00
N SER A 125 -1.97 5.97 2.25
CA SER A 125 -1.75 7.05 3.20
C SER A 125 -1.17 6.52 4.51
N LEU A 126 -0.47 7.40 5.23
CA LEU A 126 0.04 7.18 6.57
C LEU A 126 -0.08 8.48 7.39
N VAL A 127 -0.01 8.36 8.70
CA VAL A 127 0.10 9.52 9.61
C VAL A 127 1.40 9.40 10.38
N LEU A 128 2.20 10.46 10.38
CA LEU A 128 3.45 10.51 11.15
C LEU A 128 3.14 10.62 12.63
N THR A 129 3.42 9.56 13.40
CA THR A 129 3.05 9.49 14.80
C THR A 129 3.91 8.50 15.57
N ASN A 130 4.03 8.69 16.87
CA ASN A 130 4.56 7.68 17.79
C ASN A 130 3.47 6.76 18.34
N ALA A 131 2.22 6.95 17.93
CA ALA A 131 1.12 6.16 18.45
C ALA A 131 1.34 4.67 18.24
N ARG A 132 1.11 3.90 19.29
CA ARG A 132 1.31 2.46 19.32
C ARG A 132 0.08 1.77 19.88
N ALA A 133 -0.31 0.68 19.25
CA ALA A 133 -1.25 -0.27 19.83
C ALA A 133 -0.48 -1.51 20.27
N THR A 134 -0.68 -1.93 21.49
CA THR A 134 -0.09 -3.15 22.06
C THR A 134 -1.20 -4.14 22.35
N THR A 135 -1.08 -5.36 21.80
CA THR A 135 -2.01 -6.44 22.06
C THR A 135 -1.73 -7.03 23.43
N GLY A 136 -2.74 -7.07 24.28
CA GLY A 136 -2.69 -7.70 25.59
C GLY A 136 -3.17 -9.16 25.54
N ASP A 137 -3.14 -9.81 26.70
CA ASP A 137 -3.57 -11.19 26.82
C ASP A 137 -5.09 -11.32 26.75
N ALA A 138 -5.55 -12.46 26.23
CA ALA A 138 -6.94 -12.85 26.28
C ALA A 138 -7.34 -13.30 27.68
N THR A 139 -8.50 -12.86 28.13
CA THR A 139 -9.08 -13.25 29.43
C THR A 139 -10.50 -13.77 29.23
N HIS A 140 -11.10 -14.38 30.25
CA HIS A 140 -12.49 -14.86 30.22
C HIS A 140 -12.82 -15.66 28.96
N VAL A 141 -12.02 -16.70 28.68
CA VAL A 141 -12.23 -17.59 27.53
C VAL A 141 -13.39 -18.55 27.84
N GLU A 142 -14.48 -18.38 27.10
CA GLU A 142 -15.69 -19.22 27.19
C GLU A 142 -15.89 -19.95 25.84
N ALA A 143 -16.94 -20.79 25.78
CA ALA A 143 -17.18 -21.62 24.60
C ALA A 143 -17.42 -20.81 23.32
N ASN A 144 -18.05 -19.64 23.42
CA ASN A 144 -18.43 -18.78 22.27
C ASN A 144 -18.10 -17.30 22.46
N ARG A 145 -17.33 -16.95 23.51
CA ARG A 145 -16.97 -15.58 23.88
C ARG A 145 -15.56 -15.54 24.45
N ILE A 146 -14.89 -14.42 24.24
CA ILE A 146 -13.58 -14.11 24.80
C ILE A 146 -13.47 -12.62 25.08
N THR A 147 -12.80 -12.25 26.18
CA THR A 147 -12.42 -10.87 26.45
C THR A 147 -10.97 -10.67 26.04
N LEU A 148 -10.73 -9.75 25.10
CA LEU A 148 -9.42 -9.38 24.57
C LEU A 148 -8.98 -8.04 25.10
N ALA A 149 -7.70 -7.90 25.43
CA ALA A 149 -7.14 -6.67 25.95
C ALA A 149 -6.23 -5.98 24.93
N GLY A 150 -6.16 -4.67 25.00
CA GLY A 150 -5.24 -3.83 24.24
C GLY A 150 -4.84 -2.60 25.04
N SER A 151 -3.74 -1.99 24.64
CA SER A 151 -3.32 -0.68 25.15
C SER A 151 -2.83 0.21 24.03
N LEU A 152 -2.97 1.51 24.21
CA LEU A 152 -2.52 2.55 23.29
C LEU A 152 -1.56 3.49 23.97
N ALA A 153 -0.59 4.01 23.22
CA ALA A 153 0.29 5.07 23.64
C ALA A 153 0.41 6.12 22.55
N ASP A 154 0.55 7.38 22.94
CA ASP A 154 0.78 8.53 22.04
C ASP A 154 -0.24 8.68 20.91
N PHE A 155 -1.50 8.36 21.15
CA PHE A 155 -2.56 8.40 20.14
C PHE A 155 -3.27 9.78 20.11
N PRO A 156 -3.67 10.26 18.92
CA PRO A 156 -4.41 11.51 18.79
C PRO A 156 -5.87 11.36 19.24
N ALA A 157 -6.51 12.46 19.59
CA ALA A 157 -7.87 12.47 20.10
C ALA A 157 -8.95 11.99 19.10
N ASN A 158 -8.66 12.09 17.79
CA ASN A 158 -9.53 11.63 16.70
C ASN A 158 -9.24 10.19 16.24
N ALA A 159 -8.40 9.47 16.95
CA ALA A 159 -8.12 8.07 16.60
C ALA A 159 -9.31 7.17 16.92
N GLU A 160 -9.47 6.12 16.16
CA GLU A 160 -10.33 4.99 16.49
C GLU A 160 -9.48 3.80 16.92
N SER A 161 -9.95 3.05 17.88
CA SER A 161 -9.27 1.85 18.35
C SER A 161 -10.16 0.63 18.31
N GLY A 162 -9.56 -0.53 18.46
CA GLY A 162 -10.28 -1.78 18.53
C GLY A 162 -9.35 -2.97 18.51
N ILE A 163 -9.93 -4.13 18.32
CA ILE A 163 -9.21 -5.39 18.14
C ILE A 163 -9.68 -6.04 16.85
N MET A 164 -8.73 -6.41 16.01
CA MET A 164 -9.00 -7.21 14.81
C MET A 164 -8.91 -8.68 15.15
N VAL A 165 -9.86 -9.47 14.70
CA VAL A 165 -9.96 -10.92 15.01
C VAL A 165 -10.11 -11.70 13.70
N SER A 166 -9.39 -12.81 13.57
CA SER A 166 -9.47 -13.72 12.43
C SER A 166 -9.33 -15.18 12.86
N GLY A 167 -10.00 -16.07 12.16
CA GLY A 167 -9.78 -17.52 12.27
C GLY A 167 -8.57 -18.02 11.46
N VAL A 168 -7.87 -17.14 10.72
CA VAL A 168 -6.73 -17.49 9.88
C VAL A 168 -5.47 -16.86 10.45
N ALA A 169 -4.40 -17.64 10.56
CA ALA A 169 -3.10 -17.17 11.03
C ALA A 169 -2.44 -16.19 10.04
N GLY A 170 -1.59 -15.34 10.56
CA GLY A 170 -0.80 -14.37 9.80
C GLY A 170 -1.31 -12.93 9.96
N THR A 171 -0.37 -12.00 10.09
CA THR A 171 -0.66 -10.59 10.40
C THR A 171 -1.63 -9.94 9.40
N GLU A 172 -1.45 -10.20 8.11
CA GLU A 172 -2.32 -9.64 7.07
C GLU A 172 -3.75 -10.19 7.16
N ASN A 173 -3.89 -11.50 7.42
CA ASN A 173 -5.20 -12.12 7.60
C ASN A 173 -5.92 -11.58 8.84
N VAL A 174 -5.19 -11.35 9.93
CA VAL A 174 -5.78 -10.77 11.15
C VAL A 174 -6.20 -9.32 10.91
N ARG A 175 -5.40 -8.52 10.21
CA ARG A 175 -5.74 -7.13 9.84
C ARG A 175 -6.93 -7.03 8.89
N ALA A 176 -7.15 -8.05 8.06
CA ALA A 176 -8.33 -8.18 7.20
C ALA A 176 -9.54 -8.80 7.91
N GLY A 177 -9.41 -9.19 9.17
CA GLY A 177 -10.45 -9.82 9.97
C GLY A 177 -11.55 -8.87 10.43
N VAL A 178 -12.41 -9.37 11.31
CA VAL A 178 -13.49 -8.57 11.89
C VAL A 178 -12.91 -7.61 12.95
N ARG A 179 -13.23 -6.34 12.83
CA ARG A 179 -12.88 -5.33 13.83
C ARG A 179 -13.98 -5.17 14.88
N VAL A 180 -13.62 -5.32 16.13
CA VAL A 180 -14.47 -4.93 17.26
C VAL A 180 -13.95 -3.60 17.78
N ALA A 181 -14.69 -2.53 17.50
CA ALA A 181 -14.29 -1.16 17.84
C ALA A 181 -14.51 -0.86 19.32
N THR A 182 -13.68 0.02 19.83
CA THR A 182 -13.83 0.59 21.20
C THR A 182 -13.37 2.04 21.21
N VAL A 183 -13.69 2.76 22.27
CA VAL A 183 -13.22 4.13 22.47
C VAL A 183 -11.73 4.10 22.82
N PRO A 184 -10.88 4.95 22.19
CA PRO A 184 -9.47 5.01 22.50
C PRO A 184 -9.20 5.34 23.95
N LYS A 185 -8.37 4.52 24.59
CA LYS A 185 -7.89 4.69 25.96
C LYS A 185 -6.50 4.09 26.09
N ASP A 186 -5.74 4.52 27.10
CA ASP A 186 -4.43 3.97 27.42
C ASP A 186 -4.47 2.44 27.58
N SER A 187 -5.56 1.92 28.14
CA SER A 187 -5.84 0.48 28.19
C SER A 187 -7.34 0.23 27.99
N TYR A 188 -7.67 -0.85 27.31
CA TYR A 188 -9.05 -1.23 27.04
C TYR A 188 -9.22 -2.74 26.92
N THR A 189 -10.44 -3.19 27.10
CA THR A 189 -10.86 -4.55 26.82
C THR A 189 -12.05 -4.56 25.87
N VAL A 190 -12.17 -5.61 25.08
CA VAL A 190 -13.25 -5.83 24.13
C VAL A 190 -13.77 -7.25 24.28
N ASP A 191 -15.06 -7.38 24.41
CA ASP A 191 -15.73 -8.69 24.38
C ASP A 191 -16.04 -9.06 22.93
N VAL A 192 -15.58 -10.23 22.53
CA VAL A 192 -15.85 -10.83 21.21
C VAL A 192 -16.76 -12.01 21.40
N GLU A 193 -17.94 -11.95 20.80
CA GLU A 193 -18.98 -12.98 20.89
C GLU A 193 -19.18 -13.70 19.56
N GLY A 194 -19.94 -14.79 19.57
CA GLY A 194 -20.24 -15.56 18.36
C GLY A 194 -19.09 -16.41 17.85
N LEU A 195 -18.12 -16.69 18.69
CA LEU A 195 -17.00 -17.56 18.35
C LEU A 195 -17.45 -19.03 18.32
N MET A 196 -16.82 -19.83 17.46
CA MET A 196 -17.05 -21.25 17.38
C MET A 196 -16.19 -22.00 18.39
N PRO A 197 -16.77 -22.87 19.23
CA PRO A 197 -16.02 -23.68 20.17
C PRO A 197 -14.95 -24.54 19.48
N GLY A 198 -13.80 -24.72 20.14
CA GLY A 198 -12.70 -25.53 19.62
C GLY A 198 -11.95 -24.91 18.42
N THR A 199 -12.25 -23.68 18.06
CA THR A 199 -11.59 -22.96 16.96
C THR A 199 -10.48 -22.06 17.50
N THR A 200 -9.32 -22.06 16.83
CA THR A 200 -8.24 -21.13 17.14
C THR A 200 -8.51 -19.79 16.47
N TYR A 201 -8.44 -18.73 17.25
CA TYR A 201 -8.55 -17.35 16.76
C TYR A 201 -7.25 -16.60 16.99
N TYR A 202 -6.95 -15.71 16.07
CA TYR A 202 -5.81 -14.80 16.11
C TYR A 202 -6.33 -13.38 16.22
N TYR A 203 -5.66 -12.54 16.99
CA TYR A 203 -6.11 -11.17 17.21
C TYR A 203 -4.97 -10.20 17.37
N VAL A 204 -5.22 -8.92 17.08
CA VAL A 204 -4.28 -7.82 17.24
C VAL A 204 -5.02 -6.56 17.64
N ALA A 205 -4.49 -5.83 18.62
CA ALA A 205 -4.95 -4.48 18.93
C ALA A 205 -4.65 -3.55 17.77
N CYS A 206 -5.58 -2.68 17.42
CA CYS A 206 -5.45 -1.75 16.31
C CYS A 206 -5.77 -0.31 16.73
N LEU A 207 -5.09 0.61 16.07
CA LEU A 207 -5.36 2.04 16.07
C LEU A 207 -5.59 2.44 14.63
N LEU A 208 -6.69 3.09 14.37
CA LEU A 208 -7.03 3.62 13.06
C LEU A 208 -7.10 5.14 13.13
N TYR A 209 -6.56 5.77 12.13
CA TYR A 209 -6.75 7.19 11.92
C TYR A 209 -7.91 7.36 10.94
N THR A 210 -8.95 8.06 11.36
CA THR A 210 -9.92 8.57 10.40
C THR A 210 -9.23 9.73 9.68
N SER A 211 -8.82 9.53 8.43
CA SER A 211 -8.67 10.67 7.55
C SER A 211 -10.08 11.24 7.40
N ASP A 212 -10.31 12.45 7.91
CA ASP A 212 -11.47 13.21 7.50
C ASP A 212 -11.39 13.33 5.98
N ALA A 213 -12.14 12.46 5.28
CA ALA A 213 -12.56 12.76 3.95
C ALA A 213 -13.46 13.98 4.10
N ALA A 214 -12.92 15.17 3.87
CA ALA A 214 -13.70 16.35 3.65
C ALA A 214 -14.48 16.10 2.34
N ASP A 215 -15.61 15.44 2.46
CA ASP A 215 -16.69 15.49 1.48
C ASP A 215 -17.45 16.77 1.75
N GLU A 216 -17.19 17.81 0.97
CA GLU A 216 -18.17 18.80 0.55
C GLU A 216 -17.89 19.23 -0.90
#